data_f1994bb191c44e9c8617dfe88675fb54
#
_entry.id   f1994bb191c44e9c8617dfe88675fb54
#
_cell.length_a   1.000
_cell.length_b   1.000
_cell.length_c   1.000
_cell.angle_alpha   90.00
_cell.angle_beta   90.00
_cell.angle_gamma   90.00
#
_symmetry.space_group_name_H-M   'P 1'
#
loop_
_entity.id
_entity.type
_entity.pdbx_description
1 polymer ?
#
loop_
_entity_poly.entity_id
_entity_poly.type
_entity_poly.pdbx_seq_one_letter_code
_entity_poly.pdbx_strand_id
1 'polypeptide(L)'
;MAKKVEGYIKLQIPAGKATPAPPVGPALCQHGVNIVEFTKQFNAKTADMGDTVVPVVITVYADRSFSFITKTPPAAVLLKKACNLKSASATPNKTKVAKISKAKIQEIAELKMPDLNAASVEAAMSMIAGTARSMGIEVED
;
A
#
# COMPACT_ATOMS: atom_id res chain seq x y z
N MET A 1 24.85 -4.68 17.62
CA MET A 1 24.03 -5.72 18.24
C MET A 1 22.61 -5.64 17.72
N ALA A 2 22.02 -6.82 17.47
CA ALA A 2 20.63 -6.88 17.03
C ALA A 2 19.70 -6.51 18.20
N LYS A 3 18.82 -5.55 17.98
CA LYS A 3 17.81 -5.15 18.96
C LYS A 3 16.69 -6.17 18.97
N LYS A 4 16.12 -6.41 20.15
CA LYS A 4 14.98 -7.31 20.27
C LYS A 4 13.74 -6.63 19.70
N VAL A 5 13.06 -7.31 18.79
CA VAL A 5 11.81 -6.81 18.17
C VAL A 5 10.66 -7.06 19.15
N GLU A 6 9.91 -6.01 19.50
CA GLU A 6 8.68 -6.12 20.29
C GLU A 6 7.46 -6.39 19.42
N GLY A 7 7.41 -5.80 18.24
CA GLY A 7 6.27 -5.99 17.36
C GLY A 7 6.40 -5.26 16.05
N TYR A 8 5.41 -5.48 15.21
CA TYR A 8 5.30 -4.85 13.90
C TYR A 8 4.00 -4.07 13.81
N ILE A 9 4.05 -2.90 13.16
CA ILE A 9 2.88 -2.09 12.88
C ILE A 9 2.79 -1.96 11.36
N LYS A 10 1.64 -2.31 10.80
CA LYS A 10 1.38 -2.18 9.36
C LYS A 10 0.34 -1.10 9.14
N LEU A 11 0.68 -0.09 8.36
CA LEU A 11 -0.19 1.05 8.08
C LEU A 11 -0.18 1.37 6.59
N GLN A 12 -1.24 2.02 6.13
CA GLN A 12 -1.32 2.60 4.79
C GLN A 12 -1.52 4.10 4.97
N ILE A 13 -0.55 4.89 4.52
CA ILE A 13 -0.54 6.33 4.74
C ILE A 13 -0.32 7.03 3.40
N PRO A 14 -1.08 8.09 3.07
CA PRO A 14 -0.80 8.90 1.89
C PRO A 14 0.62 9.48 1.96
N ALA A 15 1.34 9.40 0.86
CA ALA A 15 2.73 9.85 0.78
C ALA A 15 2.83 11.34 1.14
N GLY A 16 3.78 11.68 2.00
CA GLY A 16 4.01 13.05 2.45
C GLY A 16 2.93 13.64 3.35
N LYS A 17 1.92 12.86 3.73
CA LYS A 17 0.77 13.34 4.50
C LYS A 17 0.58 12.62 5.84
N ALA A 18 1.62 12.02 6.38
CA ALA A 18 1.54 11.41 7.71
C ALA A 18 1.35 12.48 8.77
N THR A 19 0.40 12.26 9.66
CA THR A 19 0.09 13.17 10.76
C THR A 19 -0.08 12.37 12.06
N PRO A 20 0.05 13.01 13.24
CA PRO A 20 -0.21 12.34 14.51
C PRO A 20 -1.66 11.93 14.71
N ALA A 21 -2.56 12.39 13.84
CA ALA A 21 -3.99 12.04 13.90
C ALA A 21 -4.23 10.57 13.51
N PRO A 22 -5.37 9.98 13.90
CA PRO A 22 -5.71 8.63 13.45
C PRO A 22 -5.62 8.47 11.94
N PRO A 23 -5.19 7.29 11.41
CA PRO A 23 -4.90 6.04 12.14
C PRO A 23 -3.47 5.92 12.67
N VAL A 24 -2.58 6.86 12.38
CA VAL A 24 -1.15 6.75 12.69
C VAL A 24 -0.88 6.87 14.20
N GLY A 25 -1.42 7.91 14.81
CA GLY A 25 -1.20 8.20 16.22
C GLY A 25 -1.53 7.04 17.16
N PRO A 26 -2.76 6.55 17.16
CA PRO A 26 -3.15 5.46 18.07
C PRO A 26 -2.33 4.19 17.89
N ALA A 27 -2.01 3.83 16.63
CA ALA A 27 -1.21 2.63 16.34
C ALA A 27 0.21 2.73 16.92
N LEU A 28 0.83 3.91 16.80
CA LEU A 28 2.18 4.13 17.31
C LEU A 28 2.21 4.29 18.84
N CYS A 29 1.20 4.95 19.41
CA CYS A 29 1.08 5.14 20.86
C CYS A 29 1.02 3.81 21.62
N GLN A 30 0.30 2.83 21.09
CA GLN A 30 0.19 1.51 21.70
C GLN A 30 1.56 0.83 21.90
N HIS A 31 2.51 1.15 21.03
CA HIS A 31 3.85 0.57 21.08
C HIS A 31 4.91 1.52 21.66
N GLY A 32 4.51 2.72 22.12
CA GLY A 32 5.42 3.67 22.72
C GLY A 32 6.39 4.33 21.75
N VAL A 33 6.08 4.36 20.46
CA VAL A 33 6.92 4.93 19.41
C VAL A 33 6.71 6.44 19.35
N ASN A 34 7.79 7.20 19.07
CA ASN A 34 7.73 8.65 18.89
C ASN A 34 7.02 9.00 17.56
N ILE A 35 5.77 9.42 17.67
CA ILE A 35 4.90 9.71 16.52
C ILE A 35 5.46 10.87 15.67
N VAL A 36 5.95 11.91 16.31
CA VAL A 36 6.46 13.11 15.62
C VAL A 36 7.68 12.77 14.77
N GLU A 37 8.58 12.01 15.33
CA GLU A 37 9.80 11.57 14.62
C GLU A 37 9.44 10.68 13.43
N PHE A 38 8.52 9.72 13.63
CA PHE A 38 8.05 8.86 12.56
C PHE A 38 7.42 9.66 11.42
N THR A 39 6.48 10.56 11.73
CA THR A 39 5.80 11.35 10.70
C THR A 39 6.78 12.21 9.92
N LYS A 40 7.76 12.80 10.59
CA LYS A 40 8.81 13.60 9.95
C LYS A 40 9.66 12.78 8.99
N GLN A 41 10.14 11.62 9.43
CA GLN A 41 10.96 10.73 8.61
C GLN A 41 10.15 10.16 7.44
N PHE A 42 8.92 9.74 7.68
CA PHE A 42 8.04 9.20 6.65
C PHE A 42 7.74 10.25 5.57
N ASN A 43 7.37 11.45 5.98
CA ASN A 43 7.06 12.53 5.04
C ASN A 43 8.28 12.91 4.20
N ALA A 44 9.46 12.96 4.80
CA ALA A 44 10.71 13.21 4.07
C ALA A 44 11.01 12.12 3.06
N LYS A 45 10.82 10.86 3.45
CA LYS A 45 11.11 9.69 2.60
C LYS A 45 10.11 9.53 1.46
N THR A 46 8.87 9.94 1.65
CA THR A 46 7.79 9.77 0.67
C THR A 46 7.41 11.05 -0.07
N ALA A 47 8.13 12.15 0.14
CA ALA A 47 7.84 13.44 -0.48
C ALA A 47 7.76 13.37 -2.02
N ASP A 48 8.60 12.53 -2.63
CA ASP A 48 8.68 12.37 -4.08
C ASP A 48 7.59 11.43 -4.66
N MET A 49 6.82 10.78 -3.82
CA MET A 49 5.82 9.78 -4.26
C MET A 49 4.46 10.38 -4.62
N GLY A 50 4.26 11.66 -4.40
CA GLY A 50 3.04 12.37 -4.76
C GLY A 50 1.83 11.95 -3.93
N ASP A 51 0.65 11.87 -4.55
CA ASP A 51 -0.62 11.55 -3.87
C ASP A 51 -0.91 10.05 -3.77
N THR A 52 0.12 9.23 -3.75
CA THR A 52 -0.02 7.77 -3.71
C THR A 52 -0.08 7.29 -2.27
N VAL A 53 -0.97 6.34 -1.98
CA VAL A 53 -1.00 5.68 -0.68
C VAL A 53 0.17 4.70 -0.60
N VAL A 54 0.97 4.82 0.46
CA VAL A 54 2.16 3.99 0.67
C VAL A 54 1.93 3.05 1.85
N PRO A 55 2.03 1.74 1.65
CA PRO A 55 2.04 0.80 2.76
C PRO A 55 3.37 0.91 3.51
N VAL A 56 3.29 0.93 4.82
CA VAL A 56 4.45 1.03 5.71
C VAL A 56 4.42 -0.13 6.69
N VAL A 57 5.56 -0.77 6.87
CA VAL A 57 5.77 -1.75 7.95
C VAL A 57 6.78 -1.17 8.92
N ILE A 58 6.34 -0.93 10.14
CA ILE A 58 7.17 -0.35 11.19
C ILE A 58 7.56 -1.48 12.14
N THR A 59 8.85 -1.63 12.37
CA THR A 59 9.40 -2.58 13.35
C THR A 59 9.70 -1.82 14.63
N VAL A 60 9.09 -2.23 15.73
CA VAL A 60 9.28 -1.63 17.05
C VAL A 60 10.23 -2.51 17.87
N TYR A 61 11.24 -1.90 18.44
CA TYR A 61 12.25 -2.59 19.26
C TYR A 61 12.00 -2.39 20.76
N ALA A 62 12.59 -3.26 21.56
CA ALA A 62 12.41 -3.26 23.02
C ALA A 62 12.86 -1.97 23.70
N ASP A 63 13.80 -1.23 23.10
CA ASP A 63 14.27 0.06 23.61
C ASP A 63 13.40 1.25 23.15
N ARG A 64 12.23 0.98 22.59
CA ARG A 64 11.27 1.94 22.04
C ARG A 64 11.76 2.65 20.78
N SER A 65 12.89 2.25 20.22
CA SER A 65 13.31 2.70 18.90
C SER A 65 12.47 1.98 17.84
N PHE A 66 12.50 2.51 16.63
CA PHE A 66 11.77 1.92 15.52
C PHE A 66 12.57 2.02 14.23
N SER A 67 12.27 1.12 13.31
CA SER A 67 12.66 1.25 11.91
C SER A 67 11.41 1.01 11.06
N PHE A 68 11.41 1.54 9.85
CA PHE A 68 10.28 1.33 8.95
C PHE A 68 10.74 1.13 7.53
N ILE A 69 9.96 0.36 6.79
CA ILE A 69 10.14 0.18 5.35
C ILE A 69 8.86 0.60 4.65
N THR A 70 9.02 1.23 3.49
CA THR A 70 7.90 1.57 2.63
C THR A 70 7.84 0.55 1.49
N LYS A 71 6.63 0.14 1.14
CA LYS A 71 6.40 -0.80 0.03
C LYS A 71 5.79 -0.06 -1.15
N THR A 72 5.64 -0.77 -2.27
CA THR A 72 4.94 -0.23 -3.43
C THR A 72 3.46 0.02 -3.08
N PRO A 73 2.78 0.97 -3.75
CA PRO A 73 1.37 1.23 -3.49
C PRO A 73 0.52 -0.04 -3.60
N PRO A 74 -0.58 -0.16 -2.83
CA PRO A 74 -1.47 -1.32 -2.94
C PRO A 74 -2.02 -1.46 -4.36
N ALA A 75 -2.21 -2.72 -4.81
CA ALA A 75 -2.76 -2.99 -6.13
C ALA A 75 -4.10 -2.29 -6.36
N ALA A 76 -4.94 -2.25 -5.34
CA ALA A 76 -6.24 -1.57 -5.42
C ALA A 76 -6.09 -0.08 -5.73
N VAL A 77 -5.12 0.59 -5.12
CA VAL A 77 -4.85 2.01 -5.36
C VAL A 77 -4.35 2.24 -6.80
N LEU A 78 -3.45 1.38 -7.26
CA LEU A 78 -2.93 1.45 -8.62
C LEU A 78 -4.02 1.23 -9.66
N LEU A 79 -4.92 0.28 -9.41
CA LEU A 79 -6.07 0.00 -10.29
C LEU A 79 -7.05 1.17 -10.33
N LYS A 80 -7.37 1.77 -9.20
CA LYS A 80 -8.21 2.97 -9.14
C LYS A 80 -7.61 4.12 -9.95
N LYS A 81 -6.32 4.33 -9.79
CA LYS A 81 -5.59 5.38 -10.50
C LYS A 81 -5.58 5.14 -12.01
N ALA A 82 -5.34 3.89 -12.43
CA ALA A 82 -5.35 3.52 -13.85
C ALA A 82 -6.74 3.70 -14.50
N CYS A 83 -7.81 3.49 -13.73
CA CYS A 83 -9.19 3.61 -14.20
C CYS A 83 -9.82 4.97 -13.87
N ASN A 84 -9.09 5.89 -13.25
CA ASN A 84 -9.59 7.20 -12.77
C ASN A 84 -10.80 7.07 -11.84
N LEU A 85 -10.80 6.06 -10.98
CA LEU A 85 -11.88 5.82 -10.02
C LEU A 85 -11.56 6.43 -8.67
N LYS A 86 -12.58 7.02 -8.04
CA LYS A 86 -12.49 7.49 -6.65
C LYS A 86 -12.71 6.34 -5.67
N SER A 87 -13.60 5.42 -6.00
CA SER A 87 -13.91 4.26 -5.17
C SER A 87 -14.25 3.06 -6.03
N ALA A 88 -14.03 1.86 -5.48
CA ALA A 88 -14.40 0.63 -6.12
C ALA A 88 -15.89 0.33 -5.90
N SER A 89 -16.41 -0.70 -6.60
CA SER A 89 -17.79 -1.14 -6.44
C SER A 89 -18.03 -1.75 -5.05
N ALA A 90 -19.15 -1.40 -4.45
CA ALA A 90 -19.63 -2.04 -3.22
C ALA A 90 -20.17 -3.46 -3.48
N THR A 91 -20.60 -3.71 -4.71
CA THR A 91 -21.15 -5.02 -5.15
C THR A 91 -20.44 -5.46 -6.43
N PRO A 92 -19.15 -5.84 -6.36
CA PRO A 92 -18.34 -6.06 -7.57
C PRO A 92 -18.80 -7.22 -8.44
N ASN A 93 -19.49 -8.18 -7.89
CA ASN A 93 -20.05 -9.32 -8.65
C ASN A 93 -21.30 -8.93 -9.45
N LYS A 94 -21.96 -7.85 -9.09
CA LYS A 94 -23.19 -7.38 -9.74
C LYS A 94 -22.99 -6.11 -10.52
N THR A 95 -22.27 -5.13 -9.94
CA THR A 95 -22.07 -3.82 -10.52
C THR A 95 -20.61 -3.62 -10.91
N LYS A 96 -20.35 -3.50 -12.21
CA LYS A 96 -19.00 -3.17 -12.72
C LYS A 96 -18.90 -1.67 -12.90
N VAL A 97 -17.79 -1.09 -12.44
CA VAL A 97 -17.58 0.36 -12.42
C VAL A 97 -16.58 0.84 -13.46
N ALA A 98 -15.76 -0.07 -13.99
CA ALA A 98 -14.74 0.27 -14.98
C ALA A 98 -14.27 -0.96 -15.74
N LYS A 99 -13.47 -0.73 -16.78
CA LYS A 99 -12.78 -1.77 -17.53
C LYS A 99 -11.31 -1.42 -17.63
N ILE A 100 -10.45 -2.42 -17.61
CA ILE A 100 -9.00 -2.25 -17.73
C ILE A 100 -8.45 -3.26 -18.73
N SER A 101 -7.48 -2.82 -19.53
CA SER A 101 -6.81 -3.69 -20.49
C SER A 101 -5.73 -4.55 -19.82
N LYS A 102 -5.42 -5.67 -20.43
CA LYS A 102 -4.31 -6.53 -19.96
C LYS A 102 -2.96 -5.80 -19.97
N ALA A 103 -2.75 -4.89 -20.93
CA ALA A 103 -1.53 -4.09 -20.96
C ALA A 103 -1.36 -3.24 -19.69
N LYS A 104 -2.43 -2.62 -19.20
CA LYS A 104 -2.40 -1.88 -17.95
C LYS A 104 -2.19 -2.78 -16.74
N ILE A 105 -2.80 -3.95 -16.74
CA ILE A 105 -2.58 -4.97 -15.70
C ILE A 105 -1.12 -5.39 -15.67
N GLN A 106 -0.50 -5.58 -16.83
CA GLN A 106 0.92 -5.92 -16.94
C GLN A 106 1.81 -4.82 -16.37
N GLU A 107 1.55 -3.56 -16.69
CA GLU A 107 2.28 -2.41 -16.13
C GLU A 107 2.23 -2.40 -14.60
N ILE A 108 1.04 -2.61 -14.03
CA ILE A 108 0.84 -2.66 -12.58
C ILE A 108 1.58 -3.85 -11.96
N ALA A 109 1.50 -5.02 -12.62
CA ALA A 109 2.18 -6.22 -12.15
C ALA A 109 3.69 -6.04 -12.12
N GLU A 110 4.27 -5.46 -13.17
CA GLU A 110 5.71 -5.18 -13.24
C GLU A 110 6.14 -4.21 -12.14
N LEU A 111 5.34 -3.19 -11.88
CA LEU A 111 5.61 -2.21 -10.83
C LEU A 111 5.62 -2.84 -9.43
N LYS A 112 4.74 -3.83 -9.21
CA LYS A 112 4.60 -4.49 -7.91
C LYS A 112 5.46 -5.75 -7.75
N MET A 113 6.14 -6.21 -8.80
CA MET A 113 6.93 -7.45 -8.73
C MET A 113 7.85 -7.53 -7.51
N PRO A 114 8.55 -6.45 -7.09
CA PRO A 114 9.41 -6.53 -5.91
C PRO A 114 8.69 -6.92 -4.61
N ASP A 115 7.39 -6.62 -4.51
CA ASP A 115 6.57 -6.88 -3.32
C ASP A 115 5.67 -8.11 -3.47
N LEU A 116 5.61 -8.72 -4.66
CA LEU A 116 4.74 -9.86 -4.93
C LEU A 116 5.48 -11.18 -4.78
N ASN A 117 4.77 -12.17 -4.27
CA ASN A 117 5.24 -13.55 -4.25
C ASN A 117 4.76 -14.28 -5.51
N ALA A 118 5.18 -13.78 -6.67
CA ALA A 118 4.82 -14.32 -7.97
C ALA A 118 6.06 -14.86 -8.67
N ALA A 119 5.93 -16.03 -9.28
CA ALA A 119 7.02 -16.68 -9.98
C ALA A 119 7.32 -16.05 -11.35
N SER A 120 6.34 -15.35 -11.94
CA SER A 120 6.47 -14.73 -13.26
C SER A 120 5.56 -13.50 -13.35
N VAL A 121 5.76 -12.70 -14.40
CA VAL A 121 4.89 -11.54 -14.68
C VAL A 121 3.45 -11.99 -14.94
N GLU A 122 3.26 -13.11 -15.63
CA GLU A 122 1.92 -13.65 -15.90
C GLU A 122 1.20 -14.04 -14.61
N ALA A 123 1.90 -14.65 -13.66
CA ALA A 123 1.34 -14.98 -12.34
C ALA A 123 0.97 -13.70 -11.58
N ALA A 124 1.82 -12.68 -11.64
CA ALA A 124 1.55 -11.37 -11.04
C ALA A 124 0.33 -10.72 -11.69
N MET A 125 0.19 -10.79 -13.01
CA MET A 125 -0.98 -10.29 -13.75
C MET A 125 -2.27 -10.98 -13.30
N SER A 126 -2.24 -12.29 -13.07
CA SER A 126 -3.39 -13.03 -12.53
C SER A 126 -3.80 -12.53 -11.15
N MET A 127 -2.85 -12.26 -10.28
CA MET A 127 -3.11 -11.71 -8.95
C MET A 127 -3.75 -10.33 -9.04
N ILE A 128 -3.22 -9.45 -9.89
CA ILE A 128 -3.75 -8.10 -10.08
C ILE A 128 -5.15 -8.15 -10.72
N ALA A 129 -5.36 -9.04 -11.70
CA ALA A 129 -6.67 -9.24 -12.34
C ALA A 129 -7.72 -9.70 -11.33
N GLY A 130 -7.34 -10.59 -10.40
CA GLY A 130 -8.22 -11.01 -9.31
C GLY A 130 -8.62 -9.85 -8.41
N THR A 131 -7.68 -8.99 -8.06
CA THR A 131 -7.94 -7.77 -7.29
C THR A 131 -8.89 -6.84 -8.06
N ALA A 132 -8.66 -6.66 -9.36
CA ALA A 132 -9.53 -5.83 -10.21
C ALA A 132 -10.98 -6.35 -10.21
N ARG A 133 -11.16 -7.66 -10.36
CA ARG A 133 -12.49 -8.28 -10.31
C ARG A 133 -13.16 -8.05 -8.96
N SER A 134 -12.42 -8.14 -7.87
CA SER A 134 -12.93 -7.86 -6.53
C SER A 134 -13.35 -6.41 -6.32
N MET A 135 -12.87 -5.50 -7.17
CA MET A 135 -13.21 -4.09 -7.14
C MET A 135 -14.35 -3.72 -8.10
N GLY A 136 -14.83 -4.65 -8.89
CA GLY A 136 -15.82 -4.38 -9.93
C GLY A 136 -15.24 -3.84 -11.22
N ILE A 137 -13.97 -4.12 -11.49
CA ILE A 137 -13.28 -3.72 -12.72
C ILE A 137 -13.19 -4.95 -13.62
N GLU A 138 -13.69 -4.84 -14.84
CA GLU A 138 -13.58 -5.90 -15.85
C GLU A 138 -12.20 -5.84 -16.52
N VAL A 139 -11.59 -7.00 -16.68
CA VAL A 139 -10.32 -7.14 -17.41
C VAL A 139 -10.61 -7.45 -18.87
N GLU A 140 -10.16 -6.59 -19.76
CA GLU A 140 -10.29 -6.79 -21.21
C GLU A 140 -8.98 -7.32 -21.81
N ASP A 141 -9.14 -8.14 -22.82
CA ASP A 141 -7.99 -8.63 -23.60
C ASP A 141 -7.42 -7.58 -24.54
#